data_fa08010d704577a0a872ba578b9d5c59
#
_entry.id   fa08010d704577a0a872ba578b9d5c59
#
_cell.length_a   1.000
_cell.length_b   1.000
_cell.length_c   1.000
_cell.angle_alpha   90.00
_cell.angle_beta   90.00
_cell.angle_gamma   90.00
#
_symmetry.space_group_name_H-M   'P 1'
#
loop_
_entity.id
_entity.type
_entity.pdbx_description
1 polymer ?
#
loop_
_entity_poly.entity_id
_entity_poly.type
_entity_poly.pdbx_seq_one_letter_code
_entity_poly.pdbx_strand_id
1 'polypeptide(L)'
;QYGYTQSRFKESLARSIAAAWMRDSIISQVPREMEQIHAQQILLYEKEQAEAVLAELNSGTEFAQLASSYDPQTQGDLGWFPRGYLTMPALDEVIFDLESGEISDMIETDIGYHIVKVLEREEDRPLDPEVRQVLQRKELQEWLERQWNLSTITISIP
;
A
#
# COMPACT_ATOMS: atom_id res chain seq x y z
N GLN A 1 -19.04 29.79 -35.00
CA GLN A 1 -19.07 28.33 -35.18
C GLN A 1 -17.69 27.79 -34.78
N TYR A 2 -17.60 27.25 -33.60
CA TYR A 2 -16.40 26.55 -33.15
C TYR A 2 -16.48 25.13 -33.68
N GLY A 3 -16.08 24.94 -34.97
CA GLY A 3 -16.06 23.63 -35.61
C GLY A 3 -14.86 22.80 -35.23
N TYR A 4 -15.07 21.67 -34.61
CA TYR A 4 -14.06 20.64 -34.52
C TYR A 4 -13.72 20.18 -35.94
N THR A 5 -12.51 20.48 -36.42
CA THR A 5 -12.10 19.98 -37.73
C THR A 5 -11.85 18.49 -37.70
N GLN A 6 -12.08 17.79 -38.81
CA GLN A 6 -11.86 16.35 -38.90
C GLN A 6 -10.42 15.95 -38.50
N SER A 7 -9.43 16.81 -38.77
CA SER A 7 -8.03 16.59 -38.34
C SER A 7 -7.90 16.63 -36.83
N ARG A 8 -8.42 17.66 -36.17
CA ARG A 8 -8.40 17.78 -34.69
C ARG A 8 -9.13 16.65 -33.99
N PHE A 9 -10.22 16.17 -34.58
CA PHE A 9 -10.93 15.00 -34.07
C PHE A 9 -10.07 13.74 -34.14
N LYS A 10 -9.44 13.47 -35.28
CA LYS A 10 -8.54 12.33 -35.46
C LYS A 10 -7.34 12.37 -34.50
N GLU A 11 -6.72 13.53 -34.32
CA GLU A 11 -5.62 13.71 -33.39
C GLU A 11 -6.06 13.50 -31.93
N SER A 12 -7.22 14.04 -31.53
CA SER A 12 -7.77 13.83 -30.19
C SER A 12 -8.08 12.36 -29.93
N LEU A 13 -8.69 11.69 -30.91
CA LEU A 13 -9.00 10.27 -30.82
C LEU A 13 -7.72 9.42 -30.72
N ALA A 14 -6.72 9.71 -31.55
CA ALA A 14 -5.43 9.01 -31.48
C ALA A 14 -4.75 9.15 -30.13
N ARG A 15 -4.75 10.37 -29.54
CA ARG A 15 -4.21 10.60 -28.18
C ARG A 15 -5.00 9.83 -27.12
N SER A 16 -6.34 9.83 -27.20
CA SER A 16 -7.17 9.09 -26.25
C SER A 16 -6.93 7.60 -26.31
N ILE A 17 -6.80 7.04 -27.53
CA ILE A 17 -6.48 5.61 -27.73
C ILE A 17 -5.10 5.29 -27.19
N ALA A 18 -4.08 6.12 -27.49
CA ALA A 18 -2.73 5.92 -26.98
C ALA A 18 -2.67 5.98 -25.46
N ALA A 19 -3.36 6.95 -24.84
CA ALA A 19 -3.46 7.07 -23.40
C ALA A 19 -4.15 5.85 -22.73
N ALA A 20 -5.24 5.37 -23.32
CA ALA A 20 -5.94 4.18 -22.85
C ALA A 20 -5.04 2.93 -22.94
N TRP A 21 -4.38 2.74 -24.09
CA TRP A 21 -3.46 1.62 -24.29
C TRP A 21 -2.28 1.66 -23.31
N MET A 22 -1.70 2.85 -23.08
CA MET A 22 -0.61 3.01 -22.13
C MET A 22 -1.07 2.70 -20.71
N ARG A 23 -2.22 3.24 -20.28
CA ARG A 23 -2.82 2.92 -18.98
C ARG A 23 -3.01 1.41 -18.82
N ASP A 24 -3.63 0.76 -19.79
CA ASP A 24 -3.94 -0.67 -19.74
C ASP A 24 -2.66 -1.51 -19.71
N SER A 25 -1.60 -1.07 -20.41
CA SER A 25 -0.27 -1.69 -20.37
C SER A 25 0.35 -1.60 -18.97
N ILE A 26 0.25 -0.45 -18.30
CA ILE A 26 0.81 -0.24 -16.96
C ILE A 26 0.06 -1.08 -15.93
N ILE A 27 -1.27 -0.96 -15.88
CA ILE A 27 -2.08 -1.67 -14.88
C ILE A 27 -2.05 -3.20 -15.07
N SER A 28 -1.76 -3.68 -16.29
CA SER A 28 -1.61 -5.11 -16.55
C SER A 28 -0.34 -5.72 -15.94
N GLN A 29 0.63 -4.89 -15.53
CA GLN A 29 1.84 -5.35 -14.87
C GLN A 29 1.58 -5.82 -13.43
N VAL A 30 0.47 -5.36 -12.80
CA VAL A 30 0.06 -5.87 -11.48
C VAL A 30 -0.45 -7.30 -11.63
N PRO A 31 0.23 -8.28 -11.04
CA PRO A 31 -0.10 -9.69 -11.19
C PRO A 31 -1.46 -10.02 -10.58
N ARG A 32 -1.92 -11.25 -10.75
CA ARG A 32 -3.16 -11.74 -10.15
C ARG A 32 -2.93 -12.43 -8.81
N GLU A 33 -1.71 -12.86 -8.58
CA GLU A 33 -1.24 -13.56 -7.39
C GLU A 33 0.05 -12.90 -6.93
N MET A 34 0.20 -12.70 -5.63
CA MET A 34 1.38 -12.09 -5.03
C MET A 34 1.59 -12.67 -3.65
N GLU A 35 2.81 -12.52 -3.15
CA GLU A 35 3.07 -12.70 -1.73
C GLU A 35 2.15 -11.79 -0.91
N GLN A 36 1.44 -12.39 0.05
CA GLN A 36 0.59 -11.69 1.01
C GLN A 36 0.90 -12.13 2.42
N ILE A 37 0.71 -11.21 3.34
CA ILE A 37 0.88 -11.41 4.77
C ILE A 37 -0.44 -11.16 5.46
N HIS A 38 -0.76 -12.02 6.43
CA HIS A 38 -1.79 -11.79 7.43
C HIS A 38 -1.11 -11.31 8.70
N ALA A 39 -1.48 -10.14 9.19
CA ALA A 39 -0.83 -9.54 10.35
C ALA A 39 -1.84 -8.95 11.34
N GLN A 40 -1.41 -8.83 12.58
CA GLN A 40 -2.07 -8.05 13.63
C GLN A 40 -1.19 -6.87 14.02
N GLN A 41 -1.80 -5.74 14.43
CA GLN A 41 -1.09 -4.57 14.95
C GLN A 41 -1.63 -4.12 16.29
N ILE A 42 -0.77 -3.45 17.05
CA ILE A 42 -1.14 -2.61 18.19
C ILE A 42 -0.69 -1.20 17.84
N LEU A 43 -1.65 -0.27 17.72
CA LEU A 43 -1.39 1.14 17.46
C LEU A 43 -1.49 1.92 18.78
N LEU A 44 -0.46 2.68 19.08
CA LEU A 44 -0.33 3.47 20.29
C LEU A 44 0.05 4.90 19.93
N TYR A 45 -0.43 5.86 20.69
CA TYR A 45 -0.20 7.27 20.40
C TYR A 45 0.94 7.88 21.25
N GLU A 46 1.28 7.23 22.34
CA GLU A 46 2.32 7.67 23.28
C GLU A 46 3.49 6.68 23.27
N LYS A 47 4.71 7.19 23.14
CA LYS A 47 5.92 6.37 23.06
C LYS A 47 6.12 5.50 24.29
N GLU A 48 5.88 6.07 25.47
CA GLU A 48 6.02 5.38 26.74
C GLU A 48 5.06 4.19 26.86
N GLN A 49 3.85 4.31 26.28
CA GLN A 49 2.90 3.20 26.22
C GLN A 49 3.40 2.10 25.27
N ALA A 50 3.97 2.48 24.13
CA ALA A 50 4.52 1.53 23.18
C ALA A 50 5.72 0.75 23.75
N GLU A 51 6.60 1.44 24.48
CA GLU A 51 7.71 0.81 25.20
C GLU A 51 7.23 -0.16 26.29
N ALA A 52 6.16 0.21 27.03
CA ALA A 52 5.57 -0.66 28.04
C ALA A 52 4.94 -1.92 27.41
N VAL A 53 4.18 -1.77 26.32
CA VAL A 53 3.58 -2.90 25.60
C VAL A 53 4.65 -3.82 25.03
N LEU A 54 5.71 -3.27 24.46
CA LEU A 54 6.84 -4.07 23.95
C LEU A 54 7.52 -4.85 25.09
N ALA A 55 7.67 -4.25 26.26
CA ALA A 55 8.22 -4.92 27.44
C ALA A 55 7.31 -6.06 27.93
N GLU A 56 5.98 -5.89 27.90
CA GLU A 56 5.02 -6.94 28.23
C GLU A 56 5.09 -8.10 27.22
N LEU A 57 5.17 -7.83 25.93
CA LEU A 57 5.37 -8.83 24.89
C LEU A 57 6.67 -9.61 25.09
N ASN A 58 7.76 -8.92 25.38
CA ASN A 58 9.05 -9.54 25.67
C ASN A 58 9.06 -10.37 26.97
N SER A 59 8.15 -10.09 27.89
CA SER A 59 7.95 -10.89 29.10
C SER A 59 7.09 -12.15 28.89
N GLY A 60 6.54 -12.32 27.70
CA GLY A 60 5.76 -13.48 27.30
C GLY A 60 4.25 -13.30 27.31
N THR A 61 3.77 -12.05 27.42
CA THR A 61 2.33 -11.77 27.27
C THR A 61 1.90 -12.04 25.81
N GLU A 62 0.76 -12.69 25.63
CA GLU A 62 0.23 -13.00 24.30
C GLU A 62 -0.15 -11.74 23.50
N PHE A 63 0.35 -11.63 22.27
CA PHE A 63 0.09 -10.48 21.39
C PHE A 63 -1.41 -10.23 21.20
N ALA A 64 -2.19 -11.28 20.92
CA ALA A 64 -3.63 -11.18 20.68
C ALA A 64 -4.40 -10.63 21.91
N GLN A 65 -3.93 -10.92 23.11
CA GLN A 65 -4.52 -10.40 24.34
C GLN A 65 -4.31 -8.88 24.45
N LEU A 66 -3.11 -8.41 24.19
CA LEU A 66 -2.78 -6.97 24.18
C LEU A 66 -3.50 -6.26 23.03
N ALA A 67 -3.46 -6.81 21.82
CA ALA A 67 -4.14 -6.25 20.67
C ALA A 67 -5.64 -6.06 20.94
N SER A 68 -6.31 -7.06 21.52
CA SER A 68 -7.73 -6.98 21.92
C SER A 68 -8.01 -5.94 23.00
N SER A 69 -7.06 -5.62 23.87
CA SER A 69 -7.24 -4.60 24.90
C SER A 69 -7.12 -3.18 24.37
N TYR A 70 -6.30 -2.97 23.33
CA TYR A 70 -6.14 -1.68 22.66
C TYR A 70 -7.15 -1.46 21.51
N ASP A 71 -7.54 -2.51 20.82
CA ASP A 71 -8.60 -2.48 19.81
C ASP A 71 -9.58 -3.64 20.01
N PRO A 72 -10.63 -3.45 20.83
CA PRO A 72 -11.63 -4.49 21.08
C PRO A 72 -12.51 -4.84 19.87
N GLN A 73 -12.54 -4.00 18.84
CA GLN A 73 -13.43 -4.21 17.68
C GLN A 73 -12.78 -5.12 16.63
N THR A 74 -11.59 -4.79 16.18
CA THR A 74 -10.86 -5.55 15.16
C THR A 74 -9.81 -6.47 15.76
N GLN A 75 -9.49 -6.30 17.04
CA GLN A 75 -8.40 -6.99 17.73
C GLN A 75 -7.03 -6.74 17.05
N GLY A 76 -6.93 -5.58 16.36
CA GLY A 76 -5.77 -5.21 15.59
C GLY A 76 -5.58 -5.99 14.29
N ASP A 77 -6.55 -6.80 13.85
CA ASP A 77 -6.44 -7.59 12.64
C ASP A 77 -6.40 -6.70 11.39
N LEU A 78 -5.32 -6.83 10.61
CA LEU A 78 -5.13 -6.13 9.34
C LEU A 78 -5.62 -6.95 8.14
N GLY A 79 -5.97 -8.23 8.36
CA GLY A 79 -6.30 -9.17 7.30
C GLY A 79 -5.09 -9.50 6.42
N TRP A 80 -5.38 -10.06 5.24
CA TRP A 80 -4.38 -10.37 4.22
C TRP A 80 -4.12 -9.17 3.31
N PHE A 81 -2.86 -8.83 3.13
CA PHE A 81 -2.47 -7.76 2.22
C PHE A 81 -1.13 -8.04 1.54
N PRO A 82 -0.96 -7.63 0.26
CA PRO A 82 0.30 -7.73 -0.46
C PRO A 82 1.22 -6.54 -0.16
N ARG A 83 2.51 -6.69 -0.46
CA ARG A 83 3.49 -5.60 -0.41
C ARG A 83 3.02 -4.40 -1.25
N GLY A 84 3.17 -3.21 -0.69
CA GLY A 84 2.78 -1.96 -1.32
C GLY A 84 1.30 -1.59 -1.16
N TYR A 85 0.50 -2.40 -0.47
CA TYR A 85 -0.91 -2.09 -0.19
C TYR A 85 -1.09 -1.07 0.93
N LEU A 86 -0.26 -1.14 1.96
CA LEU A 86 -0.32 -0.19 3.08
C LEU A 86 0.05 1.22 2.61
N THR A 87 -0.61 2.21 3.20
CA THR A 87 -0.36 3.63 2.89
C THR A 87 0.89 4.19 3.58
N MET A 88 1.48 3.42 4.49
CA MET A 88 2.67 3.76 5.26
C MET A 88 3.85 2.88 4.81
N PRO A 89 4.76 3.39 3.95
CA PRO A 89 5.86 2.60 3.41
C PRO A 89 6.78 2.00 4.48
N ALA A 90 7.09 2.76 5.53
CA ALA A 90 7.95 2.27 6.62
C ALA A 90 7.36 1.05 7.33
N LEU A 91 6.03 1.03 7.51
CA LEU A 91 5.32 -0.11 8.09
C LEU A 91 5.34 -1.31 7.14
N ASP A 92 5.07 -1.07 5.86
CA ASP A 92 5.06 -2.09 4.81
C ASP A 92 6.43 -2.77 4.69
N GLU A 93 7.53 -2.01 4.69
CA GLU A 93 8.89 -2.57 4.62
C GLU A 93 9.19 -3.48 5.81
N VAL A 94 8.95 -3.01 7.04
CA VAL A 94 9.25 -3.78 8.25
C VAL A 94 8.43 -5.06 8.32
N ILE A 95 7.12 -5.01 8.02
CA ILE A 95 6.24 -6.18 8.11
C ILE A 95 6.68 -7.27 7.13
N PHE A 96 7.06 -6.90 5.91
CA PHE A 96 7.48 -7.87 4.90
C PHE A 96 8.89 -8.44 5.12
N ASP A 97 9.67 -7.88 6.06
CA ASP A 97 10.96 -8.42 6.47
C ASP A 97 10.85 -9.41 7.65
N LEU A 98 9.66 -9.48 8.30
CA LEU A 98 9.40 -10.40 9.41
C LEU A 98 9.00 -11.79 8.93
N GLU A 99 9.36 -12.81 9.70
CA GLU A 99 8.91 -14.18 9.50
C GLU A 99 7.52 -14.42 10.13
N SER A 100 6.84 -15.50 9.71
CA SER A 100 5.57 -15.91 10.33
C SER A 100 5.75 -16.20 11.83
N GLY A 101 4.93 -15.58 12.65
CA GLY A 101 4.97 -15.64 14.12
C GLY A 101 5.85 -14.58 14.77
N GLU A 102 6.64 -13.86 14.01
CA GLU A 102 7.54 -12.82 14.50
C GLU A 102 6.79 -11.53 14.85
N ILE A 103 7.31 -10.82 15.86
CA ILE A 103 6.80 -9.53 16.33
C ILE A 103 7.85 -8.48 16.00
N SER A 104 7.41 -7.34 15.45
CA SER A 104 8.30 -6.21 15.16
C SER A 104 8.81 -5.52 16.43
N ASP A 105 9.89 -4.80 16.30
CA ASP A 105 10.17 -3.69 17.18
C ASP A 105 9.10 -2.58 17.03
N MET A 106 9.21 -1.54 17.83
CA MET A 106 8.35 -0.36 17.73
C MET A 106 8.63 0.42 16.44
N ILE A 107 7.62 0.57 15.61
CA ILE A 107 7.68 1.30 14.34
C ILE A 107 7.00 2.66 14.53
N GLU A 108 7.75 3.75 14.36
CA GLU A 108 7.20 5.11 14.44
C GLU A 108 6.67 5.55 13.07
N THR A 109 5.47 6.12 13.07
CA THR A 109 4.82 6.70 11.89
C THR A 109 4.18 8.05 12.23
N ASP A 110 3.68 8.76 11.22
CA ASP A 110 2.98 10.04 11.41
C ASP A 110 1.71 9.94 12.26
N ILE A 111 1.14 8.75 12.44
CA ILE A 111 -0.09 8.53 13.20
C ILE A 111 0.14 7.90 14.58
N GLY A 112 1.37 7.52 14.90
CA GLY A 112 1.73 6.92 16.18
C GLY A 112 2.76 5.80 16.08
N TYR A 113 2.78 4.96 17.08
CA TYR A 113 3.72 3.86 17.25
C TYR A 113 3.00 2.53 17.00
N HIS A 114 3.54 1.73 16.11
CA HIS A 114 2.99 0.43 15.75
C HIS A 114 3.89 -0.69 16.27
N ILE A 115 3.27 -1.72 16.80
CA ILE A 115 3.92 -3.02 17.03
C ILE A 115 3.10 -4.03 16.24
N VAL A 116 3.74 -4.81 15.39
CA VAL A 116 3.06 -5.71 14.45
C VAL A 116 3.52 -7.13 14.68
N LYS A 117 2.59 -8.07 14.55
CA LYS A 117 2.88 -9.51 14.50
C LYS A 117 2.42 -10.07 13.17
N VAL A 118 3.31 -10.76 12.47
CA VAL A 118 2.96 -11.56 11.30
C VAL A 118 2.34 -12.87 11.78
N LEU A 119 1.12 -13.15 11.33
CA LEU A 119 0.41 -14.39 11.66
C LEU A 119 0.73 -15.47 10.64
N GLU A 120 0.57 -15.14 9.36
CA GLU A 120 0.72 -16.06 8.25
C GLU A 120 1.34 -15.34 7.05
N ARG A 121 1.98 -16.10 6.16
CA ARG A 121 2.57 -15.63 4.90
C ARG A 121 2.29 -16.66 3.80
N GLU A 122 1.84 -16.19 2.64
CA GLU A 122 1.62 -17.01 1.44
C GLU A 122 2.28 -16.33 0.24
N GLU A 123 3.14 -17.04 -0.50
CA GLU A 123 3.91 -16.48 -1.63
C GLU A 123 3.05 -16.20 -2.86
N ASP A 124 2.14 -17.12 -3.21
CA ASP A 124 1.31 -17.06 -4.43
C ASP A 124 -0.19 -17.00 -4.09
N ARG A 125 -0.57 -16.06 -3.23
CA ARG A 125 -1.97 -15.88 -2.85
C ARG A 125 -2.71 -15.04 -3.91
N PRO A 126 -3.89 -15.49 -4.40
CA PRO A 126 -4.72 -14.70 -5.29
C PRO A 126 -5.09 -13.35 -4.67
N LEU A 127 -4.89 -12.27 -5.44
CA LEU A 127 -5.28 -10.94 -5.02
C LEU A 127 -6.79 -10.78 -5.07
N ASP A 128 -7.36 -10.26 -4.00
CA ASP A 128 -8.73 -9.76 -4.03
C ASP A 128 -8.86 -8.68 -5.13
N PRO A 129 -9.95 -8.68 -5.92
CA PRO A 129 -10.16 -7.72 -7.00
C PRO A 129 -10.06 -6.25 -6.56
N GLU A 130 -10.53 -5.93 -5.34
CA GLU A 130 -10.47 -4.57 -4.80
C GLU A 130 -9.03 -4.18 -4.44
N VAL A 131 -8.30 -5.08 -3.79
CA VAL A 131 -6.88 -4.92 -3.45
C VAL A 131 -6.06 -4.74 -4.73
N ARG A 132 -6.30 -5.58 -5.74
CA ARG A 132 -5.62 -5.48 -7.03
C ARG A 132 -5.89 -4.14 -7.71
N GLN A 133 -7.11 -3.62 -7.64
CA GLN A 133 -7.46 -2.31 -8.19
C GLN A 133 -6.72 -1.16 -7.48
N VAL A 134 -6.52 -1.26 -6.16
CA VAL A 134 -5.72 -0.30 -5.39
C VAL A 134 -4.28 -0.29 -5.89
N LEU A 135 -3.65 -1.47 -6.03
CA LEU A 135 -2.29 -1.60 -6.55
C LEU A 135 -2.16 -1.09 -7.99
N GLN A 136 -3.12 -1.37 -8.85
CA GLN A 136 -3.15 -0.88 -10.23
C GLN A 136 -3.21 0.66 -10.29
N ARG A 137 -3.97 1.27 -9.40
CA ARG A 137 -4.05 2.73 -9.30
C ARG A 137 -2.74 3.32 -8.80
N LYS A 138 -2.11 2.70 -7.81
CA LYS A 138 -0.82 3.10 -7.28
C LYS A 138 0.27 3.03 -8.34
N GLU A 139 0.37 1.90 -9.05
CA GLU A 139 1.35 1.71 -10.14
C GLU A 139 1.19 2.78 -11.25
N LEU A 140 -0.05 3.07 -11.63
CA LEU A 140 -0.33 4.13 -12.62
C LEU A 140 0.10 5.51 -12.11
N GLN A 141 -0.19 5.82 -10.83
CA GLN A 141 0.21 7.09 -10.23
C GLN A 141 1.73 7.23 -10.17
N GLU A 142 2.43 6.22 -9.69
CA GLU A 142 3.89 6.21 -9.63
C GLU A 142 4.53 6.33 -11.01
N TRP A 143 3.94 5.67 -12.03
CA TRP A 143 4.39 5.81 -13.40
C TRP A 143 4.22 7.26 -13.89
N LEU A 144 3.07 7.90 -13.63
CA LEU A 144 2.82 9.29 -14.00
C LEU A 144 3.82 10.23 -13.32
N GLU A 145 4.12 10.04 -12.04
CA GLU A 145 5.09 10.84 -11.30
C GLU A 145 6.51 10.66 -11.88
N ARG A 146 6.91 9.43 -12.19
CA ARG A 146 8.19 9.15 -12.87
C ARG A 146 8.27 9.87 -14.22
N GLN A 147 7.19 9.82 -15.04
CA GLN A 147 7.18 10.51 -16.33
C GLN A 147 7.20 12.03 -16.16
N TRP A 148 6.49 12.55 -15.19
CA TRP A 148 6.49 13.97 -14.89
C TRP A 148 7.89 14.48 -14.53
N ASN A 149 8.59 13.78 -13.68
CA ASN A 149 9.95 14.12 -13.24
C ASN A 149 11.01 14.02 -14.37
N LEU A 150 10.76 13.13 -15.34
CA LEU A 150 11.62 12.98 -16.53
C LEU A 150 11.30 13.98 -17.64
N SER A 151 10.17 14.68 -17.59
CA SER A 151 9.68 15.56 -18.63
C SER A 151 10.07 17.01 -18.35
N THR A 152 10.67 17.69 -19.34
CA THR A 152 10.82 19.15 -19.32
C THR A 152 9.63 19.78 -20.02
N ILE A 153 8.72 20.37 -19.25
CA ILE A 153 7.53 21.05 -19.79
C ILE A 153 7.88 22.53 -20.00
N THR A 154 8.00 22.96 -21.25
CA THR A 154 8.14 24.37 -21.59
C THR A 154 6.76 24.93 -21.96
N ILE A 155 6.22 25.80 -21.14
CA ILE A 155 4.97 26.51 -21.43
C ILE A 155 5.33 27.77 -22.23
N SER A 156 5.05 27.76 -23.53
CA SER A 156 5.08 28.98 -24.35
C SER A 156 3.71 29.66 -24.24
N ILE A 157 3.67 30.78 -23.55
CA ILE A 157 2.50 31.65 -23.54
C ILE A 157 2.62 32.54 -24.79
N PRO A 158 1.63 32.56 -25.69
CA PRO A 158 1.63 33.40 -26.88
C PRO A 158 1.47 34.89 -26.55
#